data_ea144e445a3e2b21926904c933f0cd0e
#
_entry.id   ea144e445a3e2b21926904c933f0cd0e
#
_cell.length_a   1.000
_cell.length_b   1.000
_cell.length_c   1.000
_cell.angle_alpha   90.00
_cell.angle_beta   90.00
_cell.angle_gamma   90.00
#
_symmetry.space_group_name_H-M   'P 1'
#
loop_
_entity.id
_entity.type
_entity.pdbx_description
1 polymer ?
#
loop_
_entity_poly.entity_id
_entity_poly.type
_entity_poly.pdbx_seq_one_letter_code
_entity_poly.pdbx_strand_id
1 'polypeptide(L)'
;GLLVPFLGTSLGAACVFFMKNGLNRLVQKALLGFASGVMVAASVWSLLIPSINMSETMGRFAFLPAAVGFVFGILFLLLMDKIIPHLHMNEEKPEGLPSHLKKTTMLVLAVTLHNIPEGMAVGVVFAGLLSGNSTITLAGAFSLSIGIAIQNFPEGAIISLPLKSEGGSTKKAFWYGVASGVVEPIAAGITIILAGIITHMLPYLLAFAAGAMIYVVVEELLPEASEGEHSNINTIGFAAGFLIMMILDVALG
;
A
#
# COMPACT_ATOMS: atom_id res chain seq x y z
N GLY A 1 -4.89 14.96 -4.14
CA GLY A 1 -4.74 13.51 -4.29
C GLY A 1 -3.60 12.95 -3.45
N LEU A 2 -2.37 13.51 -3.56
CA LEU A 2 -1.14 12.94 -2.95
C LEU A 2 -1.16 12.79 -1.43
N LEU A 3 -1.88 13.65 -0.73
CA LEU A 3 -2.01 13.59 0.74
C LEU A 3 -3.17 12.72 1.23
N VAL A 4 -4.02 12.25 0.34
CA VAL A 4 -5.24 11.50 0.70
C VAL A 4 -4.91 10.16 1.37
N PRO A 5 -3.98 9.34 0.86
CA PRO A 5 -3.53 8.13 1.53
C PRO A 5 -3.00 8.40 2.95
N PHE A 6 -2.05 9.32 3.08
CA PHE A 6 -1.48 9.75 4.37
C PHE A 6 -2.54 10.18 5.39
N LEU A 7 -3.61 10.85 4.95
CA LEU A 7 -4.73 11.17 5.83
C LEU A 7 -5.44 9.91 6.31
N GLY A 8 -5.57 8.88 5.48
CA GLY A 8 -6.11 7.58 5.86
C GLY A 8 -5.31 6.95 7.01
N THR A 9 -4.00 6.80 6.83
CA THR A 9 -3.06 6.28 7.86
C THR A 9 -3.14 7.11 9.15
N SER A 10 -3.15 8.44 9.03
CA SER A 10 -3.21 9.36 10.18
C SER A 10 -4.53 9.25 10.95
N LEU A 11 -5.66 9.13 10.25
CA LEU A 11 -6.98 8.92 10.87
C LEU A 11 -7.06 7.55 11.55
N GLY A 12 -6.51 6.51 10.93
CA GLY A 12 -6.38 5.19 11.56
C GLY A 12 -5.55 5.25 12.83
N ALA A 13 -4.39 5.90 12.79
CA ALA A 13 -3.56 6.11 13.97
C ALA A 13 -4.30 6.88 15.09
N ALA A 14 -5.21 7.78 14.74
CA ALA A 14 -5.99 8.54 15.71
C ALA A 14 -7.00 7.68 16.50
N CYS A 15 -7.31 6.46 16.06
CA CYS A 15 -8.14 5.51 16.82
C CYS A 15 -7.58 5.27 18.24
N VAL A 16 -6.27 5.43 18.43
CA VAL A 16 -5.59 5.29 19.73
C VAL A 16 -6.12 6.25 20.81
N PHE A 17 -6.73 7.36 20.45
CA PHE A 17 -7.31 8.31 21.40
C PHE A 17 -8.67 7.85 21.93
N PHE A 18 -9.41 7.06 21.16
CA PHE A 18 -10.78 6.66 21.45
C PHE A 18 -10.88 5.21 21.93
N MET A 19 -10.00 4.33 21.45
CA MET A 19 -10.00 2.91 21.81
C MET A 19 -9.09 2.66 23.03
N LYS A 20 -9.64 2.01 24.07
CA LYS A 20 -8.87 1.66 25.29
C LYS A 20 -8.12 0.34 25.15
N ASN A 21 -8.69 -0.59 24.40
CA ASN A 21 -8.12 -1.92 24.16
C ASN A 21 -7.65 -2.01 22.70
N GLY A 22 -6.70 -2.91 22.43
CA GLY A 22 -6.28 -3.24 21.06
C GLY A 22 -7.46 -3.74 20.20
N LEU A 23 -7.23 -3.87 18.90
CA LEU A 23 -8.21 -4.44 17.97
C LEU A 23 -8.52 -5.90 18.35
N ASN A 24 -9.80 -6.26 18.23
CA ASN A 24 -10.18 -7.67 18.30
C ASN A 24 -9.54 -8.41 17.11
N ARG A 25 -9.02 -9.61 17.35
CA ARG A 25 -8.30 -10.39 16.34
C ARG A 25 -9.13 -10.67 15.08
N LEU A 26 -10.44 -10.92 15.22
CA LEU A 26 -11.32 -11.12 14.07
C LEU A 26 -11.49 -9.83 13.25
N VAL A 27 -11.59 -8.68 13.93
CA VAL A 27 -11.66 -7.37 13.27
C VAL A 27 -10.35 -7.08 12.54
N GLN A 28 -9.20 -7.35 13.17
CA GLN A 28 -7.89 -7.20 12.52
C GLN A 28 -7.78 -8.05 11.25
N LYS A 29 -8.15 -9.35 11.31
CA LYS A 29 -8.18 -10.24 10.14
C LYS A 29 -9.11 -9.72 9.03
N ALA A 30 -10.29 -9.23 9.39
CA ALA A 30 -11.23 -8.65 8.42
C ALA A 30 -10.64 -7.41 7.73
N LEU A 31 -9.98 -6.54 8.49
CA LEU A 31 -9.38 -5.30 7.99
C LEU A 31 -8.15 -5.55 7.11
N LEU A 32 -7.28 -6.51 7.50
CA LEU A 32 -6.15 -6.94 6.68
C LEU A 32 -6.60 -7.59 5.37
N GLY A 33 -7.61 -8.47 5.45
CA GLY A 33 -8.23 -9.03 4.25
C GLY A 33 -8.81 -7.94 3.35
N PHE A 34 -9.52 -6.97 3.94
CA PHE A 34 -10.09 -5.84 3.21
C PHE A 34 -9.02 -5.00 2.50
N ALA A 35 -7.95 -4.62 3.21
CA ALA A 35 -6.82 -3.90 2.64
C ALA A 35 -6.19 -4.67 1.47
N SER A 36 -5.93 -5.97 1.66
CA SER A 36 -5.42 -6.86 0.60
C SER A 36 -6.31 -6.85 -0.64
N GLY A 37 -7.63 -6.90 -0.46
CA GLY A 37 -8.60 -6.87 -1.55
C GLY A 37 -8.56 -5.54 -2.33
N VAL A 38 -8.52 -4.41 -1.62
CA VAL A 38 -8.39 -3.07 -2.22
C VAL A 38 -7.09 -2.98 -3.03
N MET A 39 -5.95 -3.41 -2.44
CA MET A 39 -4.64 -3.36 -3.11
C MET A 39 -4.59 -4.20 -4.38
N VAL A 40 -5.16 -5.42 -4.36
CA VAL A 40 -5.21 -6.27 -5.57
C VAL A 40 -6.06 -5.64 -6.65
N ALA A 41 -7.23 -5.12 -6.32
CA ALA A 41 -8.09 -4.44 -7.29
C ALA A 41 -7.40 -3.18 -7.87
N ALA A 42 -6.83 -2.32 -7.03
CA ALA A 42 -6.08 -1.14 -7.46
C ALA A 42 -4.90 -1.50 -8.37
N SER A 43 -4.15 -2.55 -8.03
CA SER A 43 -3.03 -3.04 -8.86
C SER A 43 -3.48 -3.44 -10.25
N VAL A 44 -4.67 -4.02 -10.39
CA VAL A 44 -5.21 -4.46 -11.69
C VAL A 44 -5.79 -3.28 -12.46
N TRP A 45 -6.81 -2.60 -11.90
CA TRP A 45 -7.59 -1.58 -12.64
C TRP A 45 -6.89 -0.25 -12.77
N SER A 46 -6.28 0.24 -11.68
CA SER A 46 -5.64 1.57 -11.70
C SER A 46 -4.21 1.56 -12.25
N LEU A 47 -3.53 0.40 -12.29
CA LEU A 47 -2.10 0.35 -12.63
C LEU A 47 -1.81 -0.56 -13.83
N LEU A 48 -2.14 -1.88 -13.77
CA LEU A 48 -1.78 -2.82 -14.84
C LEU A 48 -2.57 -2.59 -16.12
N ILE A 49 -3.89 -2.40 -16.04
CA ILE A 49 -4.72 -2.14 -17.23
C ILE A 49 -4.28 -0.85 -17.93
N PRO A 50 -4.11 0.31 -17.24
CA PRO A 50 -3.57 1.51 -17.86
C PRO A 50 -2.16 1.31 -18.47
N SER A 51 -1.27 0.57 -17.80
CA SER A 51 0.06 0.23 -18.35
C SER A 51 -0.02 -0.49 -19.70
N ILE A 52 -0.90 -1.49 -19.81
CA ILE A 52 -1.12 -2.25 -21.05
C ILE A 52 -1.75 -1.35 -22.13
N ASN A 53 -2.77 -0.57 -21.77
CA ASN A 53 -3.47 0.32 -22.70
C ASN A 53 -2.53 1.40 -23.28
N MET A 54 -1.65 1.97 -22.46
CA MET A 54 -0.61 2.91 -22.93
C MET A 54 0.37 2.28 -23.92
N SER A 55 0.46 0.96 -23.96
CA SER A 55 1.39 0.18 -24.78
C SER A 55 0.72 -0.46 -26.00
N GLU A 56 -0.56 -0.14 -26.31
CA GLU A 56 -1.33 -0.73 -27.40
C GLU A 56 -0.66 -0.62 -28.78
N THR A 57 0.13 0.43 -29.01
CA THR A 57 0.91 0.61 -30.24
C THR A 57 1.91 -0.52 -30.50
N MET A 58 2.29 -1.30 -29.48
CA MET A 58 3.16 -2.47 -29.60
C MET A 58 2.40 -3.73 -30.08
N GLY A 59 1.09 -3.65 -30.34
CA GLY A 59 0.26 -4.75 -30.80
C GLY A 59 0.31 -5.95 -29.86
N ARG A 60 0.66 -7.14 -30.36
CA ARG A 60 0.72 -8.36 -29.53
C ARG A 60 1.74 -8.32 -28.38
N PHE A 61 2.63 -7.35 -28.37
CA PHE A 61 3.66 -7.15 -27.32
C PHE A 61 3.28 -6.07 -26.32
N ALA A 62 2.06 -5.55 -26.33
CA ALA A 62 1.59 -4.53 -25.40
C ALA A 62 1.73 -4.92 -23.90
N PHE A 63 1.77 -6.22 -23.62
CA PHE A 63 1.98 -6.74 -22.26
C PHE A 63 3.42 -6.59 -21.76
N LEU A 64 4.43 -6.38 -22.63
CA LEU A 64 5.85 -6.40 -22.23
C LEU A 64 6.21 -5.31 -21.20
N PRO A 65 5.84 -4.03 -21.39
CA PRO A 65 6.11 -3.00 -20.37
C PRO A 65 5.48 -3.36 -19.03
N ALA A 66 4.23 -3.85 -19.04
CA ALA A 66 3.54 -4.29 -17.83
C ALA A 66 4.24 -5.47 -17.16
N ALA A 67 4.61 -6.51 -17.91
CA ALA A 67 5.29 -7.69 -17.37
C ALA A 67 6.66 -7.34 -16.78
N VAL A 68 7.45 -6.55 -17.50
CA VAL A 68 8.80 -6.13 -17.06
C VAL A 68 8.70 -5.24 -15.81
N GLY A 69 7.85 -4.21 -15.84
CA GLY A 69 7.66 -3.32 -14.68
C GLY A 69 7.21 -4.10 -13.44
N PHE A 70 6.22 -4.98 -13.59
CA PHE A 70 5.68 -5.81 -12.51
C PHE A 70 6.76 -6.67 -11.84
N VAL A 71 7.57 -7.38 -12.62
CA VAL A 71 8.67 -8.20 -12.09
C VAL A 71 9.69 -7.34 -11.36
N PHE A 72 10.07 -6.18 -11.93
CA PHE A 72 10.99 -5.27 -11.25
C PHE A 72 10.41 -4.69 -9.95
N GLY A 73 9.10 -4.44 -9.87
CA GLY A 73 8.43 -4.02 -8.64
C GLY A 73 8.53 -5.07 -7.52
N ILE A 74 8.24 -6.33 -7.85
CA ILE A 74 8.41 -7.46 -6.92
C ILE A 74 9.86 -7.57 -6.46
N LEU A 75 10.83 -7.56 -7.39
CA LEU A 75 12.24 -7.69 -7.07
C LEU A 75 12.76 -6.52 -6.22
N PHE A 76 12.25 -5.32 -6.44
CA PHE A 76 12.59 -4.15 -5.65
C PHE A 76 12.16 -4.32 -4.19
N LEU A 77 10.90 -4.71 -3.93
CA LEU A 77 10.42 -4.93 -2.57
C LEU A 77 11.14 -6.11 -1.91
N LEU A 78 11.33 -7.22 -2.61
CA LEU A 78 12.12 -8.35 -2.12
C LEU A 78 13.55 -7.93 -1.72
N LEU A 79 14.16 -6.99 -2.47
CA LEU A 79 15.47 -6.45 -2.12
C LEU A 79 15.41 -5.55 -0.88
N MET A 80 14.41 -4.66 -0.81
CA MET A 80 14.21 -3.76 0.34
C MET A 80 13.98 -4.55 1.62
N ASP A 81 13.15 -5.58 1.56
CA ASP A 81 12.84 -6.52 2.63
C ASP A 81 14.10 -7.19 3.20
N LYS A 82 15.01 -7.64 2.32
CA LYS A 82 16.29 -8.22 2.71
C LYS A 82 17.32 -7.22 3.27
N ILE A 83 17.20 -5.94 2.96
CA ILE A 83 18.18 -4.92 3.35
C ILE A 83 17.72 -4.15 4.58
N ILE A 84 16.46 -3.76 4.65
CA ILE A 84 15.96 -2.88 5.71
C ILE A 84 15.63 -3.71 6.95
N PRO A 85 16.22 -3.41 8.13
CA PRO A 85 15.87 -4.09 9.37
C PRO A 85 14.44 -3.76 9.76
N HIS A 86 13.55 -4.75 9.76
CA HIS A 86 12.16 -4.60 10.14
C HIS A 86 11.66 -5.82 10.91
N LEU A 87 10.48 -5.71 11.50
CA LEU A 87 9.87 -6.77 12.31
C LEU A 87 8.37 -6.77 12.06
N HIS A 88 7.82 -7.92 11.73
CA HIS A 88 6.37 -8.12 11.65
C HIS A 88 5.76 -8.24 13.06
N MET A 89 4.47 -7.89 13.19
CA MET A 89 3.85 -7.67 14.50
C MET A 89 3.84 -8.91 15.39
N ASN A 90 3.70 -10.09 14.79
CA ASN A 90 3.58 -11.36 15.50
C ASN A 90 4.88 -12.19 15.50
N GLU A 91 5.97 -11.63 15.00
CA GLU A 91 7.26 -12.32 14.94
C GLU A 91 8.21 -11.86 16.04
N GLU A 92 9.05 -12.80 16.51
CA GLU A 92 10.08 -12.51 17.51
C GLU A 92 11.43 -12.19 16.87
N LYS A 93 11.65 -12.62 15.64
CA LYS A 93 12.92 -12.45 14.93
C LYS A 93 12.81 -11.35 13.87
N PRO A 94 13.67 -10.33 13.94
CA PRO A 94 13.75 -9.30 12.90
C PRO A 94 14.22 -9.90 11.58
N GLU A 95 13.69 -9.36 10.49
CA GLU A 95 14.16 -9.56 9.13
C GLU A 95 15.10 -8.43 8.68
N GLY A 96 15.72 -8.59 7.50
CA GLY A 96 16.69 -7.66 6.97
C GLY A 96 18.09 -7.81 7.57
N LEU A 97 18.91 -6.78 7.42
CA LEU A 97 20.28 -6.77 7.93
C LEU A 97 20.28 -6.67 9.47
N PRO A 98 21.24 -7.33 10.15
CA PRO A 98 21.35 -7.23 11.62
C PRO A 98 21.43 -5.78 12.09
N SER A 99 20.59 -5.43 13.06
CA SER A 99 20.52 -4.06 13.57
C SER A 99 20.30 -4.04 15.09
N HIS A 100 20.65 -2.90 15.71
CA HIS A 100 20.39 -2.62 17.13
C HIS A 100 19.17 -1.72 17.33
N LEU A 101 18.28 -1.63 16.33
CA LEU A 101 17.05 -0.84 16.43
C LEU A 101 16.10 -1.44 17.46
N LYS A 102 15.33 -0.57 18.10
CA LYS A 102 14.29 -1.01 19.04
C LYS A 102 13.17 -1.73 18.26
N LYS A 103 12.53 -2.73 18.90
CA LYS A 103 11.39 -3.45 18.36
C LYS A 103 10.33 -2.51 17.77
N THR A 104 9.94 -1.47 18.51
CA THR A 104 8.98 -0.46 18.03
C THR A 104 9.42 0.22 16.73
N THR A 105 10.70 0.55 16.59
CA THR A 105 11.22 1.18 15.36
C THR A 105 11.16 0.21 14.18
N MET A 106 11.48 -1.05 14.40
CA MET A 106 11.42 -2.09 13.35
C MET A 106 9.98 -2.37 12.91
N LEU A 107 9.01 -2.36 13.84
CA LEU A 107 7.58 -2.46 13.50
C LEU A 107 7.10 -1.27 12.64
N VAL A 108 7.51 -0.05 12.99
CA VAL A 108 7.19 1.14 12.17
C VAL A 108 7.86 1.07 10.80
N LEU A 109 9.09 0.56 10.72
CA LEU A 109 9.80 0.39 9.44
C LEU A 109 9.12 -0.63 8.54
N ALA A 110 8.61 -1.75 9.08
CA ALA A 110 7.83 -2.71 8.31
C ALA A 110 6.71 -2.00 7.56
N VAL A 111 5.79 -1.34 8.27
CA VAL A 111 4.66 -0.64 7.62
C VAL A 111 5.11 0.54 6.75
N THR A 112 6.22 1.20 7.09
CA THR A 112 6.79 2.24 6.22
C THR A 112 7.22 1.67 4.86
N LEU A 113 7.77 0.44 4.83
CA LEU A 113 8.13 -0.25 3.59
C LEU A 113 6.90 -0.52 2.71
N HIS A 114 5.77 -0.91 3.33
CA HIS A 114 4.51 -1.14 2.61
C HIS A 114 3.94 0.12 2.01
N ASN A 115 4.04 1.24 2.71
CA ASN A 115 3.51 2.53 2.28
C ASN A 115 4.32 3.17 1.12
N ILE A 116 5.55 2.70 0.86
CA ILE A 116 6.35 3.19 -0.30
C ILE A 116 5.65 2.87 -1.63
N PRO A 117 5.29 1.61 -1.95
CA PRO A 117 4.55 1.27 -3.16
C PRO A 117 3.24 2.03 -3.35
N GLU A 118 2.53 2.27 -2.26
CA GLU A 118 1.26 3.01 -2.27
C GLU A 118 1.46 4.47 -2.67
N GLY A 119 2.44 5.12 -2.07
CA GLY A 119 2.83 6.46 -2.47
C GLY A 119 3.30 6.52 -3.93
N MET A 120 4.09 5.53 -4.36
CA MET A 120 4.53 5.42 -5.76
C MET A 120 3.34 5.23 -6.71
N ALA A 121 2.36 4.38 -6.37
CA ALA A 121 1.17 4.14 -7.17
C ALA A 121 0.39 5.44 -7.41
N VAL A 122 0.12 6.20 -6.34
CA VAL A 122 -0.52 7.52 -6.45
C VAL A 122 0.35 8.46 -7.27
N GLY A 123 1.64 8.52 -7.00
CA GLY A 123 2.58 9.39 -7.71
C GLY A 123 2.61 9.15 -9.21
N VAL A 124 2.68 7.90 -9.66
CA VAL A 124 2.76 7.56 -11.09
C VAL A 124 1.45 7.84 -11.82
N VAL A 125 0.30 7.60 -11.18
CA VAL A 125 -1.01 7.93 -11.77
C VAL A 125 -1.18 9.44 -11.91
N PHE A 126 -0.84 10.23 -10.89
CA PHE A 126 -0.85 11.69 -11.01
C PHE A 126 0.18 12.23 -12.01
N ALA A 127 1.34 11.59 -12.14
CA ALA A 127 2.31 11.94 -13.19
C ALA A 127 1.74 11.70 -14.59
N GLY A 128 1.03 10.58 -14.80
CA GLY A 128 0.34 10.29 -16.04
C GLY A 128 -0.74 11.33 -16.37
N LEU A 129 -1.54 11.71 -15.38
CA LEU A 129 -2.53 12.78 -15.51
C LEU A 129 -1.88 14.12 -15.91
N LEU A 130 -0.80 14.50 -15.23
CA LEU A 130 -0.08 15.76 -15.50
C LEU A 130 0.61 15.77 -16.87
N SER A 131 1.01 14.60 -17.37
CA SER A 131 1.58 14.48 -18.73
C SER A 131 0.53 14.54 -19.85
N GLY A 132 -0.76 14.68 -19.50
CA GLY A 132 -1.86 14.72 -20.47
C GLY A 132 -2.16 13.37 -21.11
N ASN A 133 -1.81 12.26 -20.45
CA ASN A 133 -2.12 10.92 -20.96
C ASN A 133 -3.63 10.67 -20.92
N SER A 134 -4.22 10.35 -22.07
CA SER A 134 -5.67 10.17 -22.23
C SER A 134 -6.22 8.91 -21.54
N THR A 135 -5.35 7.98 -21.16
CA THR A 135 -5.74 6.72 -20.45
C THR A 135 -6.02 6.95 -18.98
N ILE A 136 -5.49 8.05 -18.38
CA ILE A 136 -5.65 8.35 -16.95
C ILE A 136 -6.55 9.57 -16.79
N THR A 137 -7.69 9.37 -16.12
CA THR A 137 -8.63 10.45 -15.82
C THR A 137 -8.35 11.05 -14.44
N LEU A 138 -8.82 12.29 -14.21
CA LEU A 138 -8.76 12.91 -12.89
C LEU A 138 -9.57 12.10 -11.86
N ALA A 139 -10.73 11.61 -12.27
CA ALA A 139 -11.61 10.81 -11.41
C ALA A 139 -10.95 9.48 -11.04
N GLY A 140 -10.31 8.77 -11.99
CA GLY A 140 -9.55 7.56 -11.72
C GLY A 140 -8.35 7.79 -10.78
N ALA A 141 -7.62 8.90 -10.95
CA ALA A 141 -6.53 9.26 -10.03
C ALA A 141 -7.01 9.49 -8.60
N PHE A 142 -8.17 10.13 -8.42
CA PHE A 142 -8.78 10.29 -7.10
C PHE A 142 -9.39 8.99 -6.57
N SER A 143 -9.98 8.14 -7.43
CA SER A 143 -10.47 6.81 -7.07
C SER A 143 -9.36 5.97 -6.42
N LEU A 144 -8.18 5.89 -7.07
CA LEU A 144 -7.01 5.22 -6.50
C LEU A 144 -6.61 5.83 -5.15
N SER A 145 -6.48 7.17 -5.07
CA SER A 145 -6.07 7.83 -3.83
C SER A 145 -7.03 7.58 -2.67
N ILE A 146 -8.34 7.59 -2.93
CA ILE A 146 -9.38 7.31 -1.94
C ILE A 146 -9.35 5.82 -1.55
N GLY A 147 -9.22 4.92 -2.52
CA GLY A 147 -9.10 3.48 -2.27
C GLY A 147 -7.92 3.18 -1.34
N ILE A 148 -6.75 3.73 -1.64
CA ILE A 148 -5.56 3.59 -0.78
C ILE A 148 -5.80 4.21 0.60
N ALA A 149 -6.44 5.38 0.70
CA ALA A 149 -6.74 5.99 2.00
C ALA A 149 -7.68 5.12 2.86
N ILE A 150 -8.65 4.45 2.25
CA ILE A 150 -9.58 3.56 2.94
C ILE A 150 -8.84 2.33 3.51
N GLN A 151 -7.90 1.74 2.76
CA GLN A 151 -7.10 0.61 3.25
C GLN A 151 -6.06 1.03 4.29
N ASN A 152 -5.48 2.22 4.18
CA ASN A 152 -4.48 2.75 5.10
C ASN A 152 -5.07 3.11 6.48
N PHE A 153 -6.38 3.34 6.56
CA PHE A 153 -7.02 3.55 7.87
C PHE A 153 -6.85 2.36 8.82
N PRO A 154 -7.15 1.11 8.43
CA PRO A 154 -6.77 -0.06 9.22
C PRO A 154 -5.28 -0.11 9.60
N GLU A 155 -4.39 0.17 8.69
CA GLU A 155 -2.94 0.07 8.89
C GLU A 155 -2.44 1.04 9.96
N GLY A 156 -2.88 2.29 9.93
CA GLY A 156 -2.57 3.26 10.98
C GLY A 156 -3.06 2.83 12.37
N ALA A 157 -4.25 2.19 12.43
CA ALA A 157 -4.79 1.65 13.66
C ALA A 157 -4.01 0.43 14.17
N ILE A 158 -3.59 -0.47 13.26
CA ILE A 158 -2.81 -1.68 13.55
C ILE A 158 -1.45 -1.33 14.16
N ILE A 159 -0.82 -0.22 13.77
CA ILE A 159 0.43 0.24 14.41
C ILE A 159 0.17 0.89 15.76
N SER A 160 -0.75 1.84 15.81
CA SER A 160 -0.89 2.72 16.96
C SER A 160 -1.50 2.02 18.18
N LEU A 161 -2.47 1.12 17.99
CA LEU A 161 -3.18 0.47 19.10
C LEU A 161 -2.32 -0.52 19.90
N PRO A 162 -1.52 -1.42 19.28
CA PRO A 162 -0.61 -2.29 20.01
C PRO A 162 0.44 -1.52 20.79
N LEU A 163 1.04 -0.49 20.17
CA LEU A 163 2.04 0.35 20.84
C LEU A 163 1.51 1.02 22.11
N LYS A 164 0.22 1.36 22.15
CA LYS A 164 -0.43 1.85 23.36
C LYS A 164 -0.69 0.73 24.36
N SER A 165 -1.16 -0.43 23.91
CA SER A 165 -1.50 -1.56 24.80
C SER A 165 -0.28 -2.14 25.51
N GLU A 166 0.91 -2.04 24.91
CA GLU A 166 2.20 -2.40 25.52
C GLU A 166 2.71 -1.37 26.55
N GLY A 167 1.88 -0.43 26.99
CA GLY A 167 2.21 0.58 28.00
C GLY A 167 2.82 1.86 27.44
N GLY A 168 2.80 2.04 26.12
CA GLY A 168 3.25 3.25 25.44
C GLY A 168 2.33 4.45 25.72
N SER A 169 2.90 5.67 25.66
CA SER A 169 2.11 6.90 25.71
C SER A 169 1.21 7.01 24.48
N THR A 170 -0.08 7.30 24.67
CA THR A 170 -1.06 7.50 23.59
C THR A 170 -0.57 8.48 22.51
N LYS A 171 0.06 9.59 22.92
CA LYS A 171 0.63 10.56 21.97
C LYS A 171 1.79 9.98 21.15
N LYS A 172 2.67 9.20 21.78
CA LYS A 172 3.78 8.55 21.07
C LYS A 172 3.26 7.50 20.09
N ALA A 173 2.31 6.67 20.51
CA ALA A 173 1.68 5.65 19.66
C ALA A 173 1.01 6.30 18.42
N PHE A 174 0.28 7.39 18.62
CA PHE A 174 -0.29 8.18 17.50
C PHE A 174 0.79 8.65 16.52
N TRP A 175 1.86 9.29 17.03
CA TRP A 175 2.90 9.82 16.15
C TRP A 175 3.72 8.74 15.46
N TYR A 176 3.87 7.55 16.02
CA TYR A 176 4.46 6.41 15.31
C TYR A 176 3.59 5.94 14.14
N GLY A 177 2.27 5.84 14.33
CA GLY A 177 1.34 5.53 13.24
C GLY A 177 1.33 6.62 12.16
N VAL A 178 1.35 7.90 12.53
CA VAL A 178 1.46 8.99 11.55
C VAL A 178 2.79 8.93 10.79
N ALA A 179 3.89 8.66 11.50
CA ALA A 179 5.23 8.63 10.89
C ALA A 179 5.37 7.53 9.84
N SER A 180 4.72 6.37 9.99
CA SER A 180 4.74 5.31 8.98
C SER A 180 4.11 5.75 7.65
N GLY A 181 3.10 6.62 7.69
CA GLY A 181 2.43 7.13 6.49
C GLY A 181 3.14 8.31 5.82
N VAL A 182 4.09 8.99 6.49
CA VAL A 182 4.78 10.16 5.90
C VAL A 182 5.52 9.81 4.61
N VAL A 183 5.96 8.57 4.46
CA VAL A 183 6.65 8.11 3.26
C VAL A 183 5.75 8.14 2.01
N GLU A 184 4.43 8.03 2.14
CA GLU A 184 3.48 8.01 1.02
C GLU A 184 3.54 9.31 0.18
N PRO A 185 3.33 10.52 0.74
CA PRO A 185 3.45 11.75 -0.04
C PRO A 185 4.88 12.02 -0.52
N ILE A 186 5.91 11.56 0.19
CA ILE A 186 7.30 11.67 -0.23
C ILE A 186 7.54 10.78 -1.46
N ALA A 187 7.15 9.51 -1.40
CA ALA A 187 7.30 8.58 -2.51
C ALA A 187 6.47 9.04 -3.73
N ALA A 188 5.24 9.54 -3.50
CA ALA A 188 4.42 10.12 -4.57
C ALA A 188 5.12 11.32 -5.24
N GLY A 189 5.66 12.26 -4.46
CA GLY A 189 6.38 13.42 -4.98
C GLY A 189 7.64 13.04 -5.78
N ILE A 190 8.44 12.12 -5.27
CA ILE A 190 9.63 11.60 -5.96
C ILE A 190 9.21 10.94 -7.27
N THR A 191 8.15 10.12 -7.26
CA THR A 191 7.68 9.41 -8.45
C THR A 191 7.18 10.38 -9.52
N ILE A 192 6.48 11.45 -9.16
CA ILE A 192 6.06 12.50 -10.10
C ILE A 192 7.27 13.16 -10.76
N ILE A 193 8.29 13.51 -9.97
CA ILE A 193 9.51 14.14 -10.52
C ILE A 193 10.22 13.20 -11.48
N LEU A 194 10.40 11.93 -11.11
CA LEU A 194 11.05 10.93 -11.94
C LEU A 194 10.27 10.65 -13.23
N ALA A 195 8.95 10.44 -13.13
CA ALA A 195 8.09 10.21 -14.27
C ALA A 195 8.04 11.41 -15.23
N GLY A 196 8.10 12.65 -14.70
CA GLY A 196 8.16 13.88 -15.49
C GLY A 196 9.45 13.99 -16.34
N ILE A 197 10.54 13.36 -15.90
CA ILE A 197 11.82 13.31 -16.65
C ILE A 197 11.76 12.22 -17.74
N ILE A 198 11.05 11.12 -17.50
CA ILE A 198 11.06 9.92 -18.35
C ILE A 198 9.62 9.50 -18.71
N THR A 199 8.93 10.34 -19.48
CA THR A 199 7.51 10.10 -19.84
C THR A 199 7.27 8.76 -20.56
N HIS A 200 8.24 8.27 -21.34
CA HIS A 200 8.17 6.98 -22.05
C HIS A 200 8.23 5.77 -21.09
N MET A 201 8.65 5.97 -19.83
CA MET A 201 8.71 4.91 -18.83
C MET A 201 7.42 4.76 -18.01
N LEU A 202 6.42 5.60 -18.27
CA LEU A 202 5.17 5.61 -17.49
C LEU A 202 4.48 4.22 -17.43
N PRO A 203 4.35 3.45 -18.53
CA PRO A 203 3.78 2.10 -18.47
C PRO A 203 4.56 1.16 -17.53
N TYR A 204 5.90 1.24 -17.57
CA TYR A 204 6.76 0.44 -16.70
C TYR A 204 6.62 0.83 -15.23
N LEU A 205 6.52 2.14 -14.94
CA LEU A 205 6.38 2.65 -13.58
C LEU A 205 5.03 2.30 -12.96
N LEU A 206 3.94 2.34 -13.73
CA LEU A 206 2.62 1.88 -13.31
C LEU A 206 2.67 0.40 -12.92
N ALA A 207 3.21 -0.45 -13.78
CA ALA A 207 3.31 -1.87 -13.51
C ALA A 207 4.32 -2.19 -12.39
N PHE A 208 5.38 -1.39 -12.23
CA PHE A 208 6.32 -1.50 -11.12
C PHE A 208 5.61 -1.27 -9.78
N ALA A 209 4.80 -0.21 -9.67
CA ALA A 209 4.01 0.04 -8.47
C ALA A 209 3.02 -1.09 -8.19
N ALA A 210 2.36 -1.63 -9.23
CA ALA A 210 1.47 -2.79 -9.10
C ALA A 210 2.21 -4.02 -8.58
N GLY A 211 3.38 -4.34 -9.12
CA GLY A 211 4.19 -5.48 -8.69
C GLY A 211 4.65 -5.35 -7.23
N ALA A 212 5.06 -4.15 -6.84
CA ALA A 212 5.45 -3.86 -5.46
C ALA A 212 4.26 -3.99 -4.50
N MET A 213 3.06 -3.48 -4.87
CA MET A 213 1.85 -3.67 -4.06
C MET A 213 1.44 -5.13 -3.94
N ILE A 214 1.50 -5.91 -5.02
CA ILE A 214 1.19 -7.35 -4.97
C ILE A 214 2.19 -8.12 -4.10
N TYR A 215 3.47 -7.73 -4.08
CA TYR A 215 4.46 -8.30 -3.16
C TYR A 215 4.01 -8.13 -1.71
N VAL A 216 3.65 -6.92 -1.28
CA VAL A 216 3.15 -6.63 0.07
C VAL A 216 1.91 -7.46 0.42
N VAL A 217 0.96 -7.58 -0.51
CA VAL A 217 -0.25 -8.39 -0.28
C VAL A 217 0.07 -9.85 -0.02
N VAL A 218 0.97 -10.43 -0.81
CA VAL A 218 1.27 -11.87 -0.77
C VAL A 218 2.21 -12.22 0.37
N GLU A 219 3.23 -11.40 0.59
CA GLU A 219 4.27 -11.68 1.59
C GLU A 219 3.84 -11.32 3.00
N GLU A 220 2.98 -10.32 3.16
CA GLU A 220 2.70 -9.77 4.48
C GLU A 220 1.21 -9.75 4.85
N LEU A 221 0.35 -9.06 4.09
CA LEU A 221 -1.03 -8.85 4.51
C LEU A 221 -1.86 -10.13 4.56
N LEU A 222 -1.74 -10.99 3.54
CA LEU A 222 -2.50 -12.25 3.52
C LEU A 222 -1.99 -13.28 4.54
N PRO A 223 -0.68 -13.49 4.74
CA PRO A 223 -0.17 -14.31 5.84
C PRO A 223 -0.65 -13.81 7.20
N GLU A 224 -0.51 -12.51 7.51
CA GLU A 224 -0.97 -11.93 8.78
C GLU A 224 -2.50 -12.07 8.97
N ALA A 225 -3.28 -11.83 7.93
CA ALA A 225 -4.74 -12.01 7.97
C ALA A 225 -5.16 -13.47 8.22
N SER A 226 -4.32 -14.44 7.84
CA SER A 226 -4.60 -15.87 7.95
C SER A 226 -4.03 -16.50 9.22
N GLU A 227 -3.25 -15.78 10.02
CA GLU A 227 -2.55 -16.31 11.19
C GLU A 227 -3.50 -16.83 12.28
N GLY A 228 -3.13 -17.94 12.94
CA GLY A 228 -3.84 -18.54 14.07
C GLY A 228 -5.07 -19.35 13.65
N GLU A 229 -6.17 -19.32 14.44
CA GLU A 229 -7.36 -20.14 14.17
C GLU A 229 -7.99 -19.79 12.82
N HIS A 230 -8.39 -20.85 12.10
CA HIS A 230 -9.04 -20.70 10.79
C HIS A 230 -10.34 -19.87 10.92
N SER A 231 -10.49 -18.89 10.02
CA SER A 231 -11.69 -18.06 9.92
C SER A 231 -11.85 -17.58 8.49
N ASN A 232 -13.08 -17.57 7.99
CA ASN A 232 -13.39 -17.05 6.66
C ASN A 232 -13.50 -15.51 6.64
N ILE A 233 -13.32 -14.85 7.78
CA ILE A 233 -13.53 -13.40 7.90
C ILE A 233 -12.56 -12.58 7.05
N ASN A 234 -11.30 -13.05 6.93
CA ASN A 234 -10.30 -12.45 6.05
C ASN A 234 -10.69 -12.55 4.57
N THR A 235 -11.22 -13.72 4.15
CA THR A 235 -11.71 -13.93 2.77
C THR A 235 -12.92 -13.03 2.46
N ILE A 236 -13.84 -12.89 3.43
CA ILE A 236 -14.99 -11.98 3.29
C ILE A 236 -14.51 -10.52 3.22
N GLY A 237 -13.55 -10.15 4.09
CA GLY A 237 -12.89 -8.83 4.06
C GLY A 237 -12.26 -8.57 2.69
N PHE A 238 -11.45 -9.52 2.20
CA PHE A 238 -10.82 -9.43 0.88
C PHE A 238 -11.84 -9.21 -0.24
N ALA A 239 -12.89 -10.02 -0.28
CA ALA A 239 -13.93 -9.89 -1.29
C ALA A 239 -14.62 -8.51 -1.23
N ALA A 240 -14.91 -8.00 -0.02
CA ALA A 240 -15.51 -6.69 0.17
C ALA A 240 -14.57 -5.57 -0.32
N GLY A 241 -13.29 -5.59 0.08
CA GLY A 241 -12.30 -4.61 -0.35
C GLY A 241 -12.08 -4.60 -1.86
N PHE A 242 -11.92 -5.79 -2.44
CA PHE A 242 -11.79 -5.96 -3.89
C PHE A 242 -12.98 -5.39 -4.65
N LEU A 243 -14.21 -5.73 -4.23
CA LEU A 243 -15.43 -5.24 -4.87
C LEU A 243 -15.58 -3.73 -4.77
N ILE A 244 -15.32 -3.15 -3.59
CA ILE A 244 -15.41 -1.70 -3.39
C ILE A 244 -14.43 -0.97 -4.30
N MET A 245 -13.17 -1.40 -4.34
CA MET A 245 -12.16 -0.75 -5.17
C MET A 245 -12.45 -0.93 -6.67
N MET A 246 -12.84 -2.13 -7.09
CA MET A 246 -13.26 -2.39 -8.46
C MET A 246 -14.43 -1.48 -8.88
N ILE A 247 -15.43 -1.30 -8.00
CA ILE A 247 -16.57 -0.41 -8.28
C ILE A 247 -16.11 1.04 -8.38
N LEU A 248 -15.25 1.50 -7.47
CA LEU A 248 -14.70 2.86 -7.51
C LEU A 248 -13.95 3.12 -8.82
N ASP A 249 -13.08 2.20 -9.24
CA ASP A 249 -12.31 2.35 -10.47
C ASP A 249 -13.20 2.32 -11.72
N VAL A 250 -14.13 1.37 -11.81
CA VAL A 250 -15.00 1.24 -13.01
C VAL A 250 -16.07 2.33 -13.08
N ALA A 251 -16.58 2.79 -11.92
CA ALA A 251 -17.64 3.80 -11.90
C ALA A 251 -17.11 5.24 -12.01
N LEU A 252 -15.88 5.49 -11.58
CA LEU A 252 -15.28 6.83 -11.56
C LEU A 252 -14.11 6.97 -12.56
N GLY A 253 -13.45 5.88 -12.94
CA GLY A 253 -12.34 5.86 -13.89
C GLY A 253 -12.82 5.86 -15.31
#